data_e82ef572c6de479da286666a5733eba8
#
_entry.id   e82ef572c6de479da286666a5733eba8
#
_cell.length_a   1.000
_cell.length_b   1.000
_cell.length_c   1.000
_cell.angle_alpha   90.00
_cell.angle_beta   90.00
_cell.angle_gamma   90.00
#
_symmetry.space_group_name_H-M   'P 1'
#
loop_
_entity.id
_entity.type
_entity.pdbx_description
1 polymer ?
#
loop_
_entity_poly.entity_id
_entity_poly.type
_entity_poly.pdbx_seq_one_letter_code
_entity_poly.pdbx_strand_id
1 'polypeptide(L)'
;MLPRNFLKFLTCLVCLLACLSITVGSVVAQTESIDELKERAIQLMKEIKYVEAVPLLEKIVVAEPKSAEMHYLLGSALLGQAANESDETTRKALRIRARNEFIKAKEFGVSEPNINAMIEGLPTDGSDAAAFSVNEQAHAAMVKAEAFFSQGKMDEALKEYQRALALDPKLYHAALFCGDVFMQKGDFDQAEVWYQKAIAIDPNKETAYRYSATPLMKQGKIDIARARYIEAFISEPYNRFAVAGLVSWGRTTGTNLAHPKIDIPTDVTFDEKGDAKINLDANALLGKDDGGFAWIIYGTTRSTWHKEKFAKTFPSERTYRHSLPEEAEALRGVIALATSDKKVKTLNSSIAMLKKINDAGLLEAYILIAIPDQGIAKDYRAYLKENRDKLRRYVVEVVLNGGN
;
A
#
# COMPACT_ATOMS: atom_id res chain seq x y z
N MET A 1 18.26 40.00 88.24
CA MET A 1 16.92 40.40 87.81
C MET A 1 16.99 40.74 86.32
N LEU A 2 16.59 39.88 85.48
CA LEU A 2 16.49 40.12 84.01
C LEU A 2 15.16 40.89 83.73
N PRO A 3 15.18 41.92 82.84
CA PRO A 3 14.03 42.77 82.63
C PRO A 3 12.91 42.02 81.92
N ARG A 4 11.73 42.25 82.45
CA ARG A 4 10.43 41.60 82.01
C ARG A 4 10.10 41.70 80.53
N ASN A 5 10.85 42.53 79.80
CA ASN A 5 10.67 42.71 78.33
C ASN A 5 11.45 41.68 77.47
N PHE A 6 12.44 40.98 78.07
CA PHE A 6 13.20 39.96 77.39
C PHE A 6 12.42 38.65 77.23
N LEU A 7 11.54 38.39 78.24
CA LEU A 7 10.69 37.17 78.18
C LEU A 7 9.54 37.26 77.12
N LYS A 8 9.08 38.51 76.87
CA LYS A 8 8.08 38.73 75.80
C LYS A 8 8.66 38.67 74.41
N PHE A 9 9.93 38.99 74.25
CA PHE A 9 10.60 38.90 72.97
C PHE A 9 10.93 37.44 72.58
N LEU A 10 11.21 36.59 73.57
CA LEU A 10 11.49 35.18 73.37
C LEU A 10 10.22 34.39 73.04
N THR A 11 9.09 34.74 73.66
CA THR A 11 7.78 34.10 73.31
C THR A 11 7.26 34.50 71.93
N CYS A 12 7.50 35.73 71.45
CA CYS A 12 7.16 36.13 70.10
C CYS A 12 8.02 35.43 69.02
N LEU A 13 9.32 35.22 69.31
CA LEU A 13 10.24 34.56 68.42
C LEU A 13 9.97 33.08 68.28
N VAL A 14 9.55 32.40 69.36
CA VAL A 14 9.11 30.98 69.30
C VAL A 14 7.77 30.80 68.61
N CYS A 15 6.87 31.75 68.76
CA CYS A 15 5.59 31.70 67.96
C CYS A 15 5.81 32.02 66.49
N LEU A 16 6.79 32.87 66.11
CA LEU A 16 7.09 33.11 64.69
C LEU A 16 7.82 31.95 64.05
N LEU A 17 8.64 31.20 64.81
CA LEU A 17 9.31 29.97 64.30
C LEU A 17 8.33 28.77 64.22
N ALA A 18 7.29 28.74 65.05
CA ALA A 18 6.27 27.71 65.02
C ALA A 18 5.24 27.91 63.85
N CYS A 19 5.08 29.14 63.36
CA CYS A 19 4.24 29.44 62.20
C CYS A 19 4.96 29.26 60.84
N LEU A 20 6.30 29.09 60.82
CA LEU A 20 7.05 28.79 59.57
C LEU A 20 7.26 27.29 59.29
N SER A 21 6.74 26.41 60.16
CA SER A 21 6.67 24.96 59.87
C SER A 21 5.38 24.59 59.14
N ILE A 22 4.81 25.53 58.37
CA ILE A 22 3.68 25.28 57.49
C ILE A 22 4.23 24.79 56.13
N THR A 23 4.06 23.50 55.95
CA THR A 23 3.85 22.86 54.64
C THR A 23 4.87 23.23 53.56
N VAL A 24 6.11 22.71 53.72
CA VAL A 24 6.69 22.10 52.52
C VAL A 24 5.80 20.91 52.21
N GLY A 25 4.63 21.17 51.68
CA GLY A 25 3.89 20.19 50.92
C GLY A 25 4.84 19.79 49.81
N SER A 26 5.37 18.59 49.90
CA SER A 26 5.99 17.95 48.77
C SER A 26 4.97 18.05 47.64
N VAL A 27 5.15 19.00 46.74
CA VAL A 27 4.60 18.90 45.39
C VAL A 27 5.32 17.69 44.83
N VAL A 28 4.82 16.51 45.16
CA VAL A 28 5.06 15.33 44.37
C VAL A 28 4.48 15.75 43.03
N ALA A 29 5.34 16.16 42.11
CA ALA A 29 4.96 16.31 40.73
C ALA A 29 4.40 14.94 40.38
N GLN A 30 3.09 14.87 40.29
CA GLN A 30 2.38 13.66 39.91
C GLN A 30 2.91 13.39 38.49
N THR A 31 3.81 12.43 38.38
CA THR A 31 4.33 12.01 37.06
C THR A 31 3.13 11.49 36.31
N GLU A 32 2.71 12.27 35.35
CA GLU A 32 1.59 11.93 34.44
C GLU A 32 1.82 10.50 33.93
N SER A 33 0.82 9.64 34.05
CA SER A 33 0.92 8.24 33.63
C SER A 33 1.05 8.15 32.11
N ILE A 34 1.60 7.06 31.61
CA ILE A 34 1.71 6.87 30.16
C ILE A 34 0.35 6.91 29.47
N ASP A 35 -0.70 6.42 30.10
CA ASP A 35 -2.05 6.45 29.55
C ASP A 35 -2.61 7.87 29.47
N GLU A 36 -2.41 8.70 30.50
CA GLU A 36 -2.76 10.14 30.48
C GLU A 36 -1.98 10.87 29.38
N LEU A 37 -0.69 10.57 29.20
CA LEU A 37 0.12 11.13 28.11
C LEU A 37 -0.43 10.74 26.73
N LYS A 38 -0.85 9.48 26.55
CA LYS A 38 -1.47 9.01 25.29
C LYS A 38 -2.76 9.75 24.96
N GLU A 39 -3.67 9.83 25.93
CA GLU A 39 -4.95 10.55 25.73
C GLU A 39 -4.71 12.00 25.32
N ARG A 40 -3.80 12.68 26.02
CA ARG A 40 -3.45 14.05 25.73
C ARG A 40 -2.76 14.23 24.37
N ALA A 41 -1.83 13.34 24.02
CA ALA A 41 -1.19 13.36 22.72
C ALA A 41 -2.19 13.15 21.58
N ILE A 42 -3.10 12.17 21.71
CA ILE A 42 -4.16 11.91 20.73
C ILE A 42 -5.09 13.13 20.60
N GLN A 43 -5.42 13.79 21.72
CA GLN A 43 -6.25 14.99 21.68
C GLN A 43 -5.54 16.14 20.93
N LEU A 44 -4.24 16.36 21.17
CA LEU A 44 -3.45 17.36 20.48
C LEU A 44 -3.35 17.05 18.97
N MET A 45 -3.23 15.77 18.59
CA MET A 45 -3.27 15.34 17.19
C MET A 45 -4.59 15.68 16.51
N LYS A 46 -5.74 15.45 17.18
CA LYS A 46 -7.06 15.84 16.68
C LYS A 46 -7.22 17.35 16.52
N GLU A 47 -6.57 18.12 17.37
CA GLU A 47 -6.58 19.59 17.33
C GLU A 47 -5.52 20.18 16.39
N ILE A 48 -4.77 19.34 15.64
CA ILE A 48 -3.71 19.74 14.71
C ILE A 48 -2.56 20.52 15.42
N LYS A 49 -2.37 20.30 16.72
CA LYS A 49 -1.34 20.89 17.55
C LYS A 49 -0.06 20.04 17.56
N TYR A 50 0.52 19.85 16.40
CA TYR A 50 1.63 18.92 16.21
C TYR A 50 2.86 19.25 17.05
N VAL A 51 3.22 20.53 17.16
CA VAL A 51 4.39 21.00 17.95
C VAL A 51 4.25 20.60 19.43
N GLU A 52 3.03 20.67 19.98
CA GLU A 52 2.75 20.30 21.36
C GLU A 52 2.64 18.76 21.53
N ALA A 53 2.19 18.04 20.50
CA ALA A 53 2.04 16.58 20.52
C ALA A 53 3.39 15.86 20.48
N VAL A 54 4.37 16.35 19.69
CA VAL A 54 5.67 15.69 19.49
C VAL A 54 6.38 15.34 20.81
N PRO A 55 6.58 16.26 21.78
CA PRO A 55 7.30 15.94 23.01
C PRO A 55 6.58 14.91 23.90
N LEU A 56 5.25 14.81 23.81
CA LEU A 56 4.49 13.78 24.52
C LEU A 56 4.66 12.42 23.85
N LEU A 57 4.53 12.37 22.53
CA LEU A 57 4.71 11.16 21.74
C LEU A 57 6.15 10.61 21.86
N GLU A 58 7.16 11.49 21.92
CA GLU A 58 8.56 11.08 22.18
C GLU A 58 8.72 10.38 23.53
N LYS A 59 8.08 10.91 24.59
CA LYS A 59 8.08 10.25 25.91
C LYS A 59 7.38 8.89 25.86
N ILE A 60 6.27 8.80 25.15
CA ILE A 60 5.49 7.56 25.04
C ILE A 60 6.29 6.48 24.29
N VAL A 61 6.92 6.79 23.13
CA VAL A 61 7.72 5.81 22.40
C VAL A 61 9.00 5.38 23.11
N VAL A 62 9.53 6.21 24.05
CA VAL A 62 10.61 5.79 24.95
C VAL A 62 10.10 4.78 25.98
N ALA A 63 8.90 4.98 26.53
CA ALA A 63 8.31 4.07 27.51
C ALA A 63 7.78 2.78 26.85
N GLU A 64 7.25 2.89 25.64
CA GLU A 64 6.68 1.79 24.86
C GLU A 64 7.33 1.68 23.46
N PRO A 65 8.59 1.20 23.39
CA PRO A 65 9.39 1.28 22.17
C PRO A 65 8.92 0.35 21.03
N LYS A 66 7.95 -0.51 21.25
CA LYS A 66 7.36 -1.39 20.25
C LYS A 66 5.89 -1.04 19.91
N SER A 67 5.40 0.10 20.39
CA SER A 67 4.05 0.55 20.08
C SER A 67 3.96 1.07 18.64
N ALA A 68 3.44 0.24 17.74
CA ALA A 68 3.30 0.56 16.32
C ALA A 68 2.47 1.84 16.11
N GLU A 69 1.37 1.98 16.84
CA GLU A 69 0.48 3.13 16.76
C GLU A 69 1.16 4.42 17.22
N MET A 70 1.91 4.39 18.33
CA MET A 70 2.58 5.59 18.83
C MET A 70 3.72 6.05 17.93
N HIS A 71 4.46 5.13 17.31
CA HIS A 71 5.43 5.47 16.27
C HIS A 71 4.75 6.08 15.04
N TYR A 72 3.60 5.57 14.63
CA TYR A 72 2.80 6.15 13.54
C TYR A 72 2.33 7.57 13.87
N LEU A 73 1.79 7.79 15.06
CA LEU A 73 1.36 9.13 15.51
C LEU A 73 2.53 10.10 15.61
N LEU A 74 3.70 9.66 16.12
CA LEU A 74 4.90 10.49 16.17
C LEU A 74 5.38 10.88 14.77
N GLY A 75 5.44 9.93 13.84
CA GLY A 75 5.76 10.21 12.44
C GLY A 75 4.81 11.22 11.80
N SER A 76 3.52 11.07 12.06
CA SER A 76 2.48 11.99 11.57
C SER A 76 2.60 13.40 12.17
N ALA A 77 2.87 13.50 13.49
CA ALA A 77 3.07 14.79 14.16
C ALA A 77 4.32 15.52 13.64
N LEU A 78 5.44 14.80 13.48
CA LEU A 78 6.69 15.35 12.93
C LEU A 78 6.49 15.85 11.48
N LEU A 79 5.71 15.12 10.66
CA LEU A 79 5.41 15.54 9.30
C LEU A 79 4.51 16.78 9.29
N GLY A 80 3.51 16.83 10.17
CA GLY A 80 2.65 18.00 10.35
C GLY A 80 3.42 19.23 10.86
N GLN A 81 4.40 19.04 11.77
CA GLN A 81 5.30 20.11 12.20
C GLN A 81 6.18 20.59 11.03
N ALA A 82 6.74 19.67 10.23
CA ALA A 82 7.57 19.99 9.08
C ALA A 82 6.82 20.84 8.04
N ALA A 83 5.52 20.60 7.85
CA ALA A 83 4.70 21.36 6.89
C ALA A 83 4.57 22.84 7.26
N ASN A 84 4.72 23.20 8.54
CA ASN A 84 4.64 24.57 9.04
C ASN A 84 6.02 25.20 9.34
N GLU A 85 7.11 24.45 9.10
CA GLU A 85 8.47 24.91 9.38
C GLU A 85 9.04 25.70 8.20
N SER A 86 9.53 26.89 8.46
CA SER A 86 10.12 27.79 7.45
C SER A 86 11.60 27.52 7.19
N ASP A 87 12.34 27.07 8.24
CA ASP A 87 13.75 26.74 8.07
C ASP A 87 13.91 25.40 7.34
N GLU A 88 14.57 25.43 6.20
CA GLU A 88 14.75 24.26 5.33
C GLU A 88 15.52 23.13 6.03
N THR A 89 16.52 23.45 6.82
CA THR A 89 17.36 22.48 7.51
C THR A 89 16.55 21.74 8.58
N THR A 90 15.79 22.48 9.38
CA THR A 90 14.89 21.95 10.40
C THR A 90 13.78 21.12 9.76
N ARG A 91 13.19 21.63 8.67
CA ARG A 91 12.14 20.91 7.90
C ARG A 91 12.64 19.57 7.39
N LYS A 92 13.83 19.52 6.77
CA LYS A 92 14.45 18.27 6.32
C LYS A 92 14.70 17.30 7.49
N ALA A 93 15.23 17.77 8.60
CA ALA A 93 15.47 16.95 9.78
C ALA A 93 14.17 16.34 10.33
N LEU A 94 13.08 17.10 10.40
CA LEU A 94 11.77 16.62 10.85
C LEU A 94 11.23 15.54 9.92
N ARG A 95 11.39 15.69 8.61
CA ARG A 95 10.92 14.69 7.62
C ARG A 95 11.72 13.39 7.65
N ILE A 96 13.04 13.46 7.83
CA ILE A 96 13.88 12.27 8.04
C ILE A 96 13.43 11.52 9.30
N ARG A 97 13.17 12.25 10.39
CA ARG A 97 12.65 11.65 11.61
C ARG A 97 11.29 11.02 11.41
N ALA A 98 10.36 11.72 10.76
CA ALA A 98 9.03 11.20 10.44
C ALA A 98 9.11 9.89 9.64
N ARG A 99 9.95 9.85 8.59
CA ARG A 99 10.19 8.64 7.81
C ARG A 99 10.68 7.48 8.67
N ASN A 100 11.62 7.72 9.56
CA ASN A 100 12.16 6.70 10.44
C ASN A 100 11.10 6.16 11.42
N GLU A 101 10.24 7.03 11.94
CA GLU A 101 9.14 6.61 12.81
C GLU A 101 8.07 5.81 12.05
N PHE A 102 7.76 6.13 10.79
CA PHE A 102 6.89 5.31 9.95
C PHE A 102 7.49 3.93 9.63
N ILE A 103 8.81 3.84 9.44
CA ILE A 103 9.50 2.55 9.27
C ILE A 103 9.32 1.68 10.51
N LYS A 104 9.55 2.24 11.72
CA LYS A 104 9.34 1.53 12.99
C LYS A 104 7.87 1.11 13.16
N ALA A 105 6.93 2.00 12.87
CA ALA A 105 5.50 1.69 12.93
C ALA A 105 5.16 0.48 12.04
N LYS A 106 5.70 0.43 10.83
CA LYS A 106 5.55 -0.70 9.91
C LYS A 106 6.19 -1.98 10.45
N GLU A 107 7.41 -1.89 10.98
CA GLU A 107 8.13 -3.03 11.57
C GLU A 107 7.39 -3.62 12.77
N PHE A 108 6.73 -2.79 13.56
CA PHE A 108 5.93 -3.22 14.71
C PHE A 108 4.48 -3.55 14.38
N GLY A 109 4.11 -3.53 13.09
CA GLY A 109 2.84 -4.07 12.61
C GLY A 109 1.66 -3.09 12.65
N VAL A 110 1.91 -1.79 12.42
CA VAL A 110 0.80 -0.82 12.30
C VAL A 110 -0.18 -1.21 11.20
N SER A 111 -1.47 -1.12 11.51
CA SER A 111 -2.55 -1.49 10.57
C SER A 111 -2.98 -0.30 9.70
N GLU A 112 -2.00 0.35 9.03
CA GLU A 112 -2.25 1.48 8.14
C GLU A 112 -2.02 1.09 6.67
N PRO A 113 -3.08 1.07 5.83
CA PRO A 113 -2.99 0.62 4.44
C PRO A 113 -2.01 1.43 3.59
N ASN A 114 -1.79 2.71 3.95
CA ASN A 114 -0.95 3.63 3.18
C ASN A 114 0.48 3.79 3.74
N ILE A 115 0.87 3.04 4.76
CA ILE A 115 2.19 3.21 5.42
C ILE A 115 3.37 3.12 4.45
N ASN A 116 3.30 2.22 3.46
CA ASN A 116 4.34 2.09 2.44
C ASN A 116 4.44 3.35 1.58
N ALA A 117 3.30 3.88 1.12
CA ALA A 117 3.26 5.10 0.33
C ALA A 117 3.76 6.32 1.12
N MET A 118 3.50 6.38 2.44
CA MET A 118 4.02 7.43 3.30
C MET A 118 5.56 7.35 3.42
N ILE A 119 6.12 6.16 3.60
CA ILE A 119 7.57 5.94 3.66
C ILE A 119 8.24 6.28 2.32
N GLU A 120 7.65 5.81 1.21
CA GLU A 120 8.17 6.04 -0.15
C GLU A 120 8.06 7.51 -0.57
N GLY A 121 7.02 8.21 -0.12
CA GLY A 121 6.80 9.63 -0.37
C GLY A 121 7.72 10.57 0.42
N LEU A 122 8.50 10.06 1.38
CA LEU A 122 9.46 10.83 2.16
C LEU A 122 10.89 10.46 1.75
N PRO A 123 11.60 11.33 1.00
CA PRO A 123 12.99 11.10 0.63
C PRO A 123 13.90 10.87 1.83
N THR A 124 14.95 10.06 1.66
CA THR A 124 15.91 9.73 2.73
C THR A 124 16.73 10.93 3.20
N ASP A 125 16.87 11.95 2.37
CA ASP A 125 17.55 13.22 2.67
C ASP A 125 16.60 14.29 3.24
N GLY A 126 15.31 13.97 3.45
CA GLY A 126 14.31 14.87 3.98
C GLY A 126 13.84 15.98 3.06
N SER A 127 14.19 15.97 1.79
CA SER A 127 13.73 16.95 0.80
C SER A 127 12.21 16.94 0.63
N ASP A 128 11.65 18.04 0.08
CA ASP A 128 10.22 18.18 -0.17
C ASP A 128 9.80 17.33 -1.38
N ALA A 129 9.15 16.21 -1.16
CA ALA A 129 8.77 15.22 -2.14
C ALA A 129 9.98 14.55 -2.87
N ALA A 130 9.83 13.30 -3.28
CA ALA A 130 10.81 12.69 -4.18
C ALA A 130 11.03 13.63 -5.36
N ALA A 131 12.28 14.03 -5.59
CA ALA A 131 12.60 14.88 -6.71
C ALA A 131 12.03 14.25 -7.98
N PHE A 132 11.37 15.03 -8.83
CA PHE A 132 10.84 14.52 -10.11
C PHE A 132 11.93 13.86 -10.95
N SER A 133 13.16 14.36 -10.85
CA SER A 133 14.33 13.86 -11.57
C SER A 133 15.59 14.05 -10.72
N VAL A 134 16.58 13.16 -10.92
CA VAL A 134 17.95 13.34 -10.40
C VAL A 134 18.69 14.47 -11.12
N ASN A 135 18.21 14.90 -12.29
CA ASN A 135 18.68 16.10 -12.97
C ASN A 135 18.03 17.32 -12.32
N GLU A 136 18.83 18.11 -11.60
CA GLU A 136 18.37 19.29 -10.87
C GLU A 136 17.64 20.31 -11.74
N GLN A 137 18.11 20.50 -12.99
CA GLN A 137 17.47 21.44 -13.92
C GLN A 137 16.11 20.92 -14.40
N ALA A 138 15.98 19.59 -14.62
CA ALA A 138 14.73 18.94 -14.95
C ALA A 138 13.74 19.02 -13.77
N HIS A 139 14.24 18.76 -12.56
CA HIS A 139 13.44 18.90 -11.33
C HIS A 139 12.93 20.34 -11.16
N ALA A 140 13.80 21.34 -11.27
CA ALA A 140 13.42 22.76 -11.17
C ALA A 140 12.39 23.17 -12.23
N ALA A 141 12.51 22.65 -13.46
CA ALA A 141 11.53 22.88 -14.51
C ALA A 141 10.17 22.26 -14.17
N MET A 142 10.14 21.04 -13.59
CA MET A 142 8.89 20.41 -13.10
C MET A 142 8.22 21.23 -12.01
N VAL A 143 8.97 21.65 -10.98
CA VAL A 143 8.43 22.49 -9.87
C VAL A 143 7.82 23.79 -10.41
N LYS A 144 8.50 24.44 -11.38
CA LYS A 144 8.00 25.66 -12.02
C LYS A 144 6.75 25.38 -12.85
N ALA A 145 6.70 24.25 -13.55
CA ALA A 145 5.55 23.84 -14.34
C ALA A 145 4.32 23.61 -13.46
N GLU A 146 4.48 22.90 -12.32
CA GLU A 146 3.42 22.70 -11.32
C GLU A 146 2.88 24.03 -10.78
N ALA A 147 3.76 24.99 -10.49
CA ALA A 147 3.35 26.31 -10.04
C ALA A 147 2.54 27.06 -11.10
N PHE A 148 2.87 26.96 -12.37
CA PHE A 148 2.06 27.53 -13.45
C PHE A 148 0.73 26.78 -13.65
N PHE A 149 0.76 25.46 -13.59
CA PHE A 149 -0.45 24.63 -13.72
C PHE A 149 -1.48 24.97 -12.63
N SER A 150 -1.04 25.07 -11.38
CA SER A 150 -1.90 25.43 -10.25
C SER A 150 -2.51 26.85 -10.36
N GLN A 151 -1.82 27.76 -11.07
CA GLN A 151 -2.31 29.11 -11.38
C GLN A 151 -3.21 29.17 -12.62
N GLY A 152 -3.45 28.04 -13.30
CA GLY A 152 -4.21 28.02 -14.54
C GLY A 152 -3.45 28.51 -15.77
N LYS A 153 -2.13 28.78 -15.66
CA LYS A 153 -1.26 29.20 -16.74
C LYS A 153 -0.80 28.05 -17.58
N MET A 154 -1.71 27.49 -18.38
CA MET A 154 -1.52 26.21 -19.06
C MET A 154 -0.41 26.21 -20.09
N ASP A 155 -0.21 27.30 -20.83
CA ASP A 155 0.84 27.38 -21.86
C ASP A 155 2.24 27.49 -21.25
N GLU A 156 2.37 28.24 -20.15
CA GLU A 156 3.62 28.32 -19.39
C GLU A 156 3.94 26.99 -18.69
N ALA A 157 2.95 26.31 -18.13
CA ALA A 157 3.11 24.99 -17.55
C ALA A 157 3.61 23.99 -18.59
N LEU A 158 2.95 23.94 -19.77
CA LEU A 158 3.33 23.06 -20.87
C LEU A 158 4.77 23.27 -21.30
N LYS A 159 5.20 24.52 -21.44
CA LYS A 159 6.58 24.87 -21.83
C LYS A 159 7.60 24.34 -20.82
N GLU A 160 7.35 24.47 -19.53
CA GLU A 160 8.28 24.00 -18.51
C GLU A 160 8.25 22.47 -18.36
N TYR A 161 7.10 21.77 -18.50
CA TYR A 161 7.05 20.30 -18.57
C TYR A 161 7.84 19.77 -19.78
N GLN A 162 7.66 20.38 -20.94
CA GLN A 162 8.44 20.01 -22.15
C GLN A 162 9.94 20.25 -21.96
N ARG A 163 10.31 21.35 -21.29
CA ARG A 163 11.71 21.61 -20.93
C ARG A 163 12.25 20.55 -19.98
N ALA A 164 11.50 20.17 -18.95
CA ALA A 164 11.89 19.09 -18.04
C ALA A 164 12.13 17.77 -18.78
N LEU A 165 11.25 17.43 -19.72
CA LEU A 165 11.39 16.22 -20.54
C LEU A 165 12.57 16.29 -21.53
N ALA A 166 12.90 17.46 -22.02
CA ALA A 166 14.08 17.64 -22.85
C ALA A 166 15.39 17.45 -22.07
N LEU A 167 15.40 17.85 -20.78
CA LEU A 167 16.53 17.69 -19.87
C LEU A 167 16.65 16.27 -19.31
N ASP A 168 15.52 15.58 -19.15
CA ASP A 168 15.43 14.18 -18.73
C ASP A 168 14.39 13.43 -19.58
N PRO A 169 14.81 12.79 -20.71
CA PRO A 169 13.89 12.11 -21.62
C PRO A 169 13.15 10.90 -21.01
N LYS A 170 13.57 10.44 -19.83
CA LYS A 170 12.92 9.35 -19.10
C LYS A 170 11.96 9.84 -18.02
N LEU A 171 11.72 11.13 -17.95
CA LEU A 171 10.86 11.74 -16.93
C LEU A 171 9.38 11.51 -17.25
N TYR A 172 8.85 10.37 -16.76
CA TYR A 172 7.47 9.93 -16.97
C TYR A 172 6.44 11.01 -16.62
N HIS A 173 6.62 11.68 -15.46
CA HIS A 173 5.67 12.68 -14.99
C HIS A 173 5.63 13.92 -15.89
N ALA A 174 6.75 14.31 -16.51
CA ALA A 174 6.74 15.44 -17.44
C ALA A 174 5.87 15.15 -18.67
N ALA A 175 5.98 13.95 -19.23
CA ALA A 175 5.12 13.54 -20.35
C ALA A 175 3.65 13.40 -19.91
N LEU A 176 3.39 12.79 -18.74
CA LEU A 176 2.03 12.63 -18.20
C LEU A 176 1.35 14.00 -18.04
N PHE A 177 2.03 14.95 -17.39
CA PHE A 177 1.47 16.29 -17.09
C PHE A 177 1.33 17.18 -18.31
N CYS A 178 2.15 16.98 -19.37
CA CYS A 178 1.84 17.56 -20.67
C CYS A 178 0.47 17.11 -21.19
N GLY A 179 0.14 15.82 -21.03
CA GLY A 179 -1.17 15.28 -21.35
C GLY A 179 -2.28 15.93 -20.54
N ASP A 180 -2.06 16.14 -19.24
CA ASP A 180 -3.04 16.79 -18.35
C ASP A 180 -3.29 18.26 -18.73
N VAL A 181 -2.27 18.97 -19.18
CA VAL A 181 -2.45 20.35 -19.72
C VAL A 181 -3.40 20.33 -20.93
N PHE A 182 -3.18 19.43 -21.89
CA PHE A 182 -4.05 19.33 -23.06
C PHE A 182 -5.46 18.86 -22.71
N MET A 183 -5.61 17.99 -21.71
CA MET A 183 -6.91 17.61 -21.15
C MET A 183 -7.67 18.82 -20.61
N GLN A 184 -7.00 19.71 -19.84
CA GLN A 184 -7.60 20.92 -19.30
C GLN A 184 -7.98 21.93 -20.41
N LYS A 185 -7.21 21.98 -21.49
CA LYS A 185 -7.51 22.79 -22.67
C LYS A 185 -8.62 22.20 -23.56
N GLY A 186 -9.05 20.96 -23.30
CA GLY A 186 -10.04 20.24 -24.13
C GLY A 186 -9.48 19.68 -25.45
N ASP A 187 -8.17 19.73 -25.65
CA ASP A 187 -7.49 19.16 -26.81
C ASP A 187 -7.18 17.67 -26.56
N PHE A 188 -8.19 16.84 -26.74
CA PHE A 188 -8.12 15.41 -26.41
C PHE A 188 -7.17 14.64 -27.33
N ASP A 189 -6.95 15.08 -28.55
CA ASP A 189 -6.05 14.40 -29.47
C ASP A 189 -4.59 14.64 -29.04
N GLN A 190 -4.22 15.87 -28.67
CA GLN A 190 -2.91 16.15 -28.13
C GLN A 190 -2.68 15.50 -26.76
N ALA A 191 -3.71 15.46 -25.90
CA ALA A 191 -3.63 14.75 -24.63
C ALA A 191 -3.25 13.27 -24.83
N GLU A 192 -3.90 12.60 -25.78
CA GLU A 192 -3.59 11.19 -26.12
C GLU A 192 -2.14 11.01 -26.59
N VAL A 193 -1.64 11.90 -27.45
CA VAL A 193 -0.23 11.86 -27.91
C VAL A 193 0.74 11.91 -26.75
N TRP A 194 0.49 12.76 -25.77
CA TRP A 194 1.36 12.91 -24.61
C TRP A 194 1.25 11.75 -23.61
N TYR A 195 0.03 11.23 -23.41
CA TYR A 195 -0.14 10.02 -22.59
C TYR A 195 0.53 8.80 -23.23
N GLN A 196 0.48 8.65 -24.56
CA GLN A 196 1.23 7.62 -25.27
C GLN A 196 2.74 7.76 -25.05
N LYS A 197 3.26 8.97 -25.01
CA LYS A 197 4.66 9.22 -24.68
C LYS A 197 5.01 8.82 -23.26
N ALA A 198 4.15 9.11 -22.29
CA ALA A 198 4.33 8.64 -20.91
C ALA A 198 4.30 7.10 -20.83
N ILE A 199 3.36 6.44 -21.51
CA ILE A 199 3.28 4.98 -21.62
C ILE A 199 4.56 4.39 -22.21
N ALA A 200 5.12 5.01 -23.26
CA ALA A 200 6.37 4.55 -23.87
C ALA A 200 7.58 4.69 -22.92
N ILE A 201 7.58 5.68 -22.04
CA ILE A 201 8.63 5.86 -21.02
C ILE A 201 8.53 4.78 -19.93
N ASP A 202 7.32 4.53 -19.40
CA ASP A 202 7.09 3.49 -18.41
C ASP A 202 5.76 2.76 -18.66
N PRO A 203 5.79 1.63 -19.36
CA PRO A 203 4.59 0.85 -19.69
C PRO A 203 4.02 0.07 -18.50
N ASN A 204 4.65 0.12 -17.32
CA ASN A 204 4.20 -0.60 -16.14
C ASN A 204 3.48 0.29 -15.12
N LYS A 205 3.22 1.55 -15.46
CA LYS A 205 2.41 2.49 -14.66
C LYS A 205 1.00 2.62 -15.21
N GLU A 206 0.01 2.40 -14.34
CA GLU A 206 -1.41 2.46 -14.68
C GLU A 206 -1.89 3.84 -15.13
N THR A 207 -1.33 4.88 -14.52
CA THR A 207 -1.87 6.24 -14.56
C THR A 207 -2.00 6.79 -15.99
N ALA A 208 -0.94 6.64 -16.82
CA ALA A 208 -0.99 7.15 -18.19
C ALA A 208 -2.02 6.40 -19.05
N TYR A 209 -2.17 5.08 -18.86
CA TYR A 209 -3.22 4.32 -19.54
C TYR A 209 -4.62 4.78 -19.12
N ARG A 210 -4.86 4.91 -17.83
CA ARG A 210 -6.16 5.34 -17.29
C ARG A 210 -6.50 6.77 -17.70
N TYR A 211 -5.52 7.69 -17.68
CA TYR A 211 -5.71 9.07 -18.12
C TYR A 211 -5.98 9.15 -19.62
N SER A 212 -5.25 8.37 -20.44
CA SER A 212 -5.51 8.22 -21.88
C SER A 212 -6.92 7.69 -22.18
N ALA A 213 -7.47 6.80 -21.35
CA ALA A 213 -8.81 6.28 -21.54
C ALA A 213 -9.91 7.35 -21.44
N THR A 214 -9.72 8.36 -20.58
CA THR A 214 -10.74 9.42 -20.34
C THR A 214 -11.07 10.25 -21.58
N PRO A 215 -10.10 10.83 -22.32
CA PRO A 215 -10.41 11.55 -23.56
C PRO A 215 -11.01 10.62 -24.61
N LEU A 216 -10.58 9.37 -24.70
CA LEU A 216 -11.13 8.39 -25.62
C LEU A 216 -12.62 8.10 -25.35
N MET A 217 -12.99 7.96 -24.08
CA MET A 217 -14.40 7.84 -23.67
C MET A 217 -15.22 9.06 -24.07
N LYS A 218 -14.70 10.28 -23.85
CA LYS A 218 -15.36 11.53 -24.24
C LYS A 218 -15.54 11.67 -25.75
N GLN A 219 -14.64 11.09 -26.54
CA GLN A 219 -14.72 11.07 -28.01
C GLN A 219 -15.56 9.91 -28.56
N GLY A 220 -16.15 9.05 -27.71
CA GLY A 220 -16.90 7.87 -28.13
C GLY A 220 -16.03 6.73 -28.67
N LYS A 221 -14.70 6.80 -28.50
CA LYS A 221 -13.75 5.74 -28.93
C LYS A 221 -13.70 4.61 -27.90
N ILE A 222 -14.85 3.96 -27.66
CA ILE A 222 -15.08 3.06 -26.52
C ILE A 222 -14.15 1.83 -26.53
N ASP A 223 -13.90 1.23 -27.71
CA ASP A 223 -13.04 0.03 -27.81
C ASP A 223 -11.56 0.35 -27.52
N ILE A 224 -11.09 1.53 -27.94
CA ILE A 224 -9.72 1.96 -27.65
C ILE A 224 -9.61 2.29 -26.15
N ALA A 225 -10.60 2.96 -25.56
CA ALA A 225 -10.67 3.21 -24.13
C ALA A 225 -10.67 1.91 -23.32
N ARG A 226 -11.42 0.88 -23.76
CA ARG A 226 -11.39 -0.47 -23.16
C ARG A 226 -9.96 -1.01 -23.08
N ALA A 227 -9.25 -0.99 -24.21
CA ALA A 227 -7.89 -1.48 -24.26
C ALA A 227 -6.97 -0.71 -23.26
N ARG A 228 -7.14 0.61 -23.13
CA ARG A 228 -6.40 1.43 -22.15
C ARG A 228 -6.71 1.05 -20.70
N TYR A 229 -7.99 0.86 -20.35
CA TYR A 229 -8.36 0.44 -18.99
C TYR A 229 -7.88 -0.96 -18.66
N ILE A 230 -7.88 -1.88 -19.62
CA ILE A 230 -7.30 -3.22 -19.45
C ILE A 230 -5.79 -3.11 -19.18
N GLU A 231 -5.05 -2.31 -19.96
CA GLU A 231 -3.62 -2.10 -19.76
C GLU A 231 -3.34 -1.42 -18.42
N ALA A 232 -4.13 -0.43 -18.00
CA ALA A 232 -4.03 0.16 -16.67
C ALA A 232 -4.18 -0.91 -15.58
N PHE A 233 -5.22 -1.74 -15.69
CA PHE A 233 -5.51 -2.78 -14.71
C PHE A 233 -4.40 -3.83 -14.63
N ILE A 234 -3.91 -4.35 -15.76
CA ILE A 234 -2.82 -5.35 -15.75
C ILE A 234 -1.44 -4.74 -15.45
N SER A 235 -1.28 -3.42 -15.51
CA SER A 235 -0.04 -2.78 -15.06
C SER A 235 0.04 -2.75 -13.53
N GLU A 236 -1.07 -2.49 -12.85
CA GLU A 236 -1.15 -2.38 -11.40
C GLU A 236 -2.51 -2.92 -10.88
N PRO A 237 -2.75 -4.25 -10.86
CA PRO A 237 -4.05 -4.83 -10.52
C PRO A 237 -4.49 -4.61 -9.08
N TYR A 238 -3.55 -4.28 -8.19
CA TYR A 238 -3.84 -4.00 -6.79
C TYR A 238 -4.00 -2.49 -6.51
N ASN A 239 -3.86 -1.66 -7.55
CA ASN A 239 -4.10 -0.22 -7.47
C ASN A 239 -5.59 0.08 -7.60
N ARG A 240 -6.18 0.66 -6.56
CA ARG A 240 -7.63 0.98 -6.52
C ARG A 240 -8.10 1.83 -7.70
N PHE A 241 -7.24 2.70 -8.24
CA PHE A 241 -7.61 3.59 -9.35
C PHE A 241 -7.66 2.82 -10.69
N ALA A 242 -6.72 1.89 -10.90
CA ALA A 242 -6.73 1.02 -12.06
C ALA A 242 -7.99 0.14 -12.08
N VAL A 243 -8.33 -0.48 -10.93
CA VAL A 243 -9.55 -1.27 -10.74
C VAL A 243 -10.79 -0.42 -11.00
N ALA A 244 -10.87 0.77 -10.37
CA ALA A 244 -12.02 1.68 -10.52
C ALA A 244 -12.21 2.14 -11.96
N GLY A 245 -11.12 2.36 -12.71
CA GLY A 245 -11.16 2.73 -14.12
C GLY A 245 -11.85 1.65 -14.98
N LEU A 246 -11.41 0.40 -14.84
CA LEU A 246 -12.00 -0.72 -15.57
C LEU A 246 -13.47 -0.97 -15.17
N VAL A 247 -13.77 -0.88 -13.87
CA VAL A 247 -15.14 -1.02 -13.35
C VAL A 247 -16.05 0.10 -13.89
N SER A 248 -15.55 1.35 -13.94
CA SER A 248 -16.30 2.47 -14.49
C SER A 248 -16.61 2.28 -15.97
N TRP A 249 -15.64 1.80 -16.75
CA TRP A 249 -15.86 1.43 -18.15
C TRP A 249 -16.93 0.34 -18.28
N GLY A 250 -16.82 -0.75 -17.51
CA GLY A 250 -17.79 -1.84 -17.53
C GLY A 250 -19.20 -1.36 -17.21
N ARG A 251 -19.35 -0.49 -16.21
CA ARG A 251 -20.65 0.10 -15.84
C ARG A 251 -21.23 0.95 -16.98
N THR A 252 -20.40 1.78 -17.62
CA THR A 252 -20.82 2.65 -18.72
C THR A 252 -21.26 1.86 -19.95
N THR A 253 -20.62 0.72 -20.21
CA THR A 253 -20.91 -0.13 -21.37
C THR A 253 -21.90 -1.26 -21.11
N GLY A 254 -22.34 -1.43 -19.85
CA GLY A 254 -23.20 -2.57 -19.46
C GLY A 254 -22.44 -3.90 -19.43
N THR A 255 -21.10 -3.90 -19.43
CA THR A 255 -20.28 -5.11 -19.37
C THR A 255 -20.19 -5.62 -17.93
N ASN A 256 -20.58 -6.88 -17.71
CA ASN A 256 -20.44 -7.52 -16.41
C ASN A 256 -18.99 -8.00 -16.20
N LEU A 257 -18.31 -7.44 -15.22
CA LEU A 257 -16.94 -7.80 -14.86
C LEU A 257 -16.98 -8.77 -13.68
N ALA A 258 -16.51 -10.00 -13.86
CA ALA A 258 -16.39 -10.96 -12.76
C ALA A 258 -15.20 -11.89 -12.94
N HIS A 259 -14.65 -12.35 -11.82
CA HIS A 259 -13.72 -13.46 -11.79
C HIS A 259 -14.50 -14.79 -11.65
N PRO A 260 -13.94 -15.89 -12.13
CA PRO A 260 -14.50 -17.21 -11.88
C PRO A 260 -14.60 -17.47 -10.38
N LYS A 261 -15.75 -17.96 -9.96
CA LYS A 261 -15.94 -18.39 -8.58
C LYS A 261 -15.45 -19.82 -8.44
N ILE A 262 -14.27 -19.97 -7.82
CA ILE A 262 -13.65 -21.26 -7.53
C ILE A 262 -13.57 -21.42 -6.02
N ASP A 263 -14.29 -22.39 -5.49
CA ASP A 263 -14.28 -22.70 -4.09
C ASP A 263 -13.15 -23.72 -3.81
N ILE A 264 -12.21 -23.37 -2.97
CA ILE A 264 -11.11 -24.22 -2.49
C ILE A 264 -11.50 -24.75 -1.12
N PRO A 265 -11.95 -26.01 -0.99
CA PRO A 265 -12.45 -26.56 0.26
C PRO A 265 -11.34 -27.04 1.21
N THR A 266 -10.15 -26.50 1.05
CA THR A 266 -8.95 -26.85 1.80
C THR A 266 -8.29 -25.60 2.33
N ASP A 267 -8.18 -25.52 3.67
CA ASP A 267 -7.43 -24.47 4.34
C ASP A 267 -6.12 -25.04 4.90
N VAL A 268 -5.02 -24.31 4.74
CA VAL A 268 -3.68 -24.74 5.17
C VAL A 268 -3.05 -23.63 6.01
N THR A 269 -2.82 -23.95 7.27
CA THR A 269 -2.09 -23.08 8.20
C THR A 269 -0.81 -23.78 8.67
N PHE A 270 0.16 -22.98 9.13
CA PHE A 270 1.43 -23.51 9.64
C PHE A 270 1.63 -23.05 11.08
N ASP A 271 2.13 -23.96 11.92
CA ASP A 271 2.49 -23.64 13.29
C ASP A 271 3.89 -23.00 13.37
N GLU A 272 4.32 -22.63 14.58
CA GLU A 272 5.64 -22.02 14.82
C GLU A 272 6.82 -22.93 14.43
N LYS A 273 6.61 -24.26 14.33
CA LYS A 273 7.60 -25.24 13.89
C LYS A 273 7.57 -25.47 12.38
N GLY A 274 6.62 -24.83 11.68
CA GLY A 274 6.42 -25.03 10.25
C GLY A 274 5.65 -26.30 9.90
N ASP A 275 5.00 -26.94 10.87
CA ASP A 275 4.15 -28.09 10.59
C ASP A 275 2.80 -27.63 10.07
N ALA A 276 2.36 -28.27 8.96
CA ALA A 276 1.12 -27.92 8.31
C ALA A 276 -0.09 -28.50 9.04
N LYS A 277 -1.06 -27.65 9.34
CA LYS A 277 -2.40 -28.07 9.70
C LYS A 277 -3.31 -27.90 8.48
N ILE A 278 -3.79 -29.02 7.95
CA ILE A 278 -4.65 -29.06 6.77
C ILE A 278 -6.07 -29.34 7.23
N ASN A 279 -6.96 -28.38 7.01
CA ASN A 279 -8.39 -28.51 7.28
C ASN A 279 -9.11 -28.73 5.95
N LEU A 280 -9.82 -29.83 5.86
CA LEU A 280 -10.55 -30.25 4.66
C LEU A 280 -12.06 -30.21 4.95
N ASP A 281 -12.86 -29.63 4.07
CA ASP A 281 -14.31 -29.74 4.13
C ASP A 281 -14.72 -31.16 3.69
N ALA A 282 -15.12 -31.99 4.65
CA ALA A 282 -15.53 -33.38 4.39
C ALA A 282 -16.71 -33.48 3.39
N ASN A 283 -17.61 -32.49 3.38
CA ASN A 283 -18.74 -32.49 2.45
C ASN A 283 -18.31 -32.25 0.99
N ALA A 284 -17.18 -31.58 0.80
CA ALA A 284 -16.62 -31.38 -0.55
C ALA A 284 -15.83 -32.60 -1.04
N LEU A 285 -15.37 -33.46 -0.13
CA LEU A 285 -14.45 -34.56 -0.43
C LEU A 285 -15.11 -35.93 -0.54
N LEU A 286 -16.17 -36.19 0.25
CA LEU A 286 -16.73 -37.50 0.42
C LEU A 286 -18.03 -37.69 -0.36
N GLY A 287 -18.16 -38.87 -0.98
CA GLY A 287 -19.42 -39.40 -1.48
C GLY A 287 -19.86 -38.93 -2.87
N LYS A 288 -18.99 -38.22 -3.64
CA LYS A 288 -19.28 -37.80 -4.99
C LYS A 288 -18.21 -38.23 -5.99
N ASP A 289 -18.62 -38.86 -7.10
CA ASP A 289 -17.72 -39.23 -8.19
C ASP A 289 -17.47 -37.99 -9.12
N ASP A 290 -17.17 -36.80 -8.50
CA ASP A 290 -17.01 -35.50 -9.16
C ASP A 290 -15.60 -34.91 -9.07
N GLY A 291 -14.65 -35.70 -8.58
CA GLY A 291 -13.26 -35.29 -8.42
C GLY A 291 -12.96 -34.50 -7.15
N GLY A 292 -13.94 -34.21 -6.28
CA GLY A 292 -13.75 -33.40 -5.06
C GLY A 292 -12.67 -33.93 -4.11
N PHE A 293 -12.46 -35.25 -4.06
CA PHE A 293 -11.40 -35.88 -3.27
C PHE A 293 -9.98 -35.36 -3.64
N ALA A 294 -9.80 -34.86 -4.85
CA ALA A 294 -8.49 -34.37 -5.31
C ALA A 294 -7.98 -33.14 -4.57
N TRP A 295 -8.84 -32.44 -3.86
CA TRP A 295 -8.43 -31.29 -3.03
C TRP A 295 -7.46 -31.66 -1.89
N ILE A 296 -7.33 -32.95 -1.56
CA ILE A 296 -6.31 -33.40 -0.60
C ILE A 296 -4.88 -33.07 -1.07
N ILE A 297 -4.64 -33.09 -2.40
CA ILE A 297 -3.32 -32.79 -2.96
C ILE A 297 -2.95 -31.33 -2.81
N TYR A 298 -3.93 -30.42 -2.75
CA TYR A 298 -3.71 -29.00 -2.53
C TYR A 298 -2.98 -28.76 -1.21
N GLY A 299 -3.50 -29.30 -0.12
CA GLY A 299 -2.90 -29.14 1.21
C GLY A 299 -1.52 -29.80 1.34
N THR A 300 -1.36 -31.00 0.78
CA THR A 300 -0.07 -31.72 0.83
C THR A 300 0.99 -31.02 -0.03
N THR A 301 0.64 -30.48 -1.18
CA THR A 301 1.56 -29.69 -2.01
C THR A 301 2.02 -28.43 -1.28
N ARG A 302 1.13 -27.68 -0.66
CA ARG A 302 1.48 -26.49 0.12
C ARG A 302 2.38 -26.80 1.31
N SER A 303 2.11 -27.92 2.02
CA SER A 303 2.99 -28.40 3.08
C SER A 303 4.41 -28.70 2.58
N THR A 304 4.53 -29.35 1.42
CA THR A 304 5.83 -29.64 0.79
C THR A 304 6.56 -28.36 0.38
N TRP A 305 5.84 -27.39 -0.16
CA TRP A 305 6.42 -26.10 -0.51
C TRP A 305 6.96 -25.38 0.72
N HIS A 306 6.21 -25.30 1.79
CA HIS A 306 6.64 -24.64 3.02
C HIS A 306 7.92 -25.27 3.59
N LYS A 307 7.98 -26.62 3.65
CA LYS A 307 9.11 -27.35 4.26
C LYS A 307 10.36 -27.40 3.39
N GLU A 308 10.21 -27.50 2.07
CA GLU A 308 11.33 -27.88 1.23
C GLU A 308 11.53 -27.03 -0.02
N LYS A 309 10.44 -26.67 -0.73
CA LYS A 309 10.57 -26.08 -2.06
C LYS A 309 10.79 -24.57 -2.03
N PHE A 310 10.15 -23.87 -1.09
CA PHE A 310 10.21 -22.43 -1.03
C PHE A 310 11.64 -21.90 -0.92
N ALA A 311 12.41 -22.39 0.05
CA ALA A 311 13.79 -21.95 0.26
C ALA A 311 14.72 -22.26 -0.93
N LYS A 312 14.43 -23.33 -1.68
CA LYS A 312 15.18 -23.69 -2.90
C LYS A 312 14.82 -22.77 -4.06
N THR A 313 13.54 -22.39 -4.16
CA THR A 313 13.03 -21.54 -5.26
C THR A 313 13.35 -20.08 -5.03
N PHE A 314 13.30 -19.62 -3.77
CA PHE A 314 13.54 -18.24 -3.36
C PHE A 314 14.70 -18.12 -2.36
N PRO A 315 15.95 -18.45 -2.74
CA PRO A 315 17.07 -18.54 -1.80
C PRO A 315 17.46 -17.20 -1.16
N SER A 316 17.03 -16.08 -1.74
CA SER A 316 17.24 -14.73 -1.19
C SER A 316 16.18 -14.33 -0.14
N GLU A 317 15.05 -15.05 -0.06
CA GLU A 317 13.99 -14.78 0.90
C GLU A 317 14.20 -15.59 2.18
N ARG A 318 14.31 -14.91 3.32
CA ARG A 318 14.58 -15.57 4.62
C ARG A 318 13.33 -16.14 5.29
N THR A 319 12.17 -15.63 4.88
CA THR A 319 10.88 -15.99 5.50
C THR A 319 9.95 -16.55 4.44
N TYR A 320 9.34 -17.69 4.76
CA TYR A 320 8.33 -18.28 3.90
C TYR A 320 7.16 -17.30 3.66
N ARG A 321 6.67 -17.29 2.46
CA ARG A 321 5.40 -16.71 2.02
C ARG A 321 4.70 -17.63 1.04
N HIS A 322 3.41 -17.55 0.95
CA HIS A 322 2.68 -18.14 -0.16
C HIS A 322 3.16 -17.53 -1.49
N SER A 323 3.36 -18.35 -2.50
CA SER A 323 3.96 -17.91 -3.76
C SER A 323 3.17 -18.40 -4.98
N LEU A 324 3.31 -17.67 -6.10
CA LEU A 324 2.65 -18.02 -7.35
C LEU A 324 2.97 -19.45 -7.84
N PRO A 325 4.26 -19.88 -7.87
CA PRO A 325 4.57 -21.24 -8.32
C PRO A 325 4.03 -22.32 -7.39
N GLU A 326 3.96 -22.07 -6.08
CA GLU A 326 3.33 -22.95 -5.11
C GLU A 326 1.85 -23.16 -5.38
N GLU A 327 1.10 -22.04 -5.50
CA GLU A 327 -0.34 -22.09 -5.73
C GLU A 327 -0.65 -22.75 -7.08
N ALA A 328 0.10 -22.39 -8.12
CA ALA A 328 -0.07 -22.98 -9.45
C ALA A 328 0.22 -24.51 -9.46
N GLU A 329 1.24 -24.97 -8.73
CA GLU A 329 1.53 -26.39 -8.58
C GLU A 329 0.42 -27.11 -7.82
N ALA A 330 -0.07 -26.53 -6.72
CA ALA A 330 -1.13 -27.10 -5.91
C ALA A 330 -2.43 -27.28 -6.71
N LEU A 331 -2.85 -26.23 -7.43
CA LEU A 331 -4.06 -26.27 -8.26
C LEU A 331 -3.92 -27.23 -9.45
N ARG A 332 -2.75 -27.29 -10.08
CA ARG A 332 -2.49 -28.27 -11.15
C ARG A 332 -2.51 -29.70 -10.62
N GLY A 333 -2.01 -29.93 -9.41
CA GLY A 333 -2.10 -31.21 -8.72
C GLY A 333 -3.55 -31.66 -8.55
N VAL A 334 -4.43 -30.76 -8.12
CA VAL A 334 -5.88 -31.04 -8.01
C VAL A 334 -6.47 -31.43 -9.36
N ILE A 335 -6.21 -30.66 -10.42
CA ILE A 335 -6.70 -30.96 -11.76
C ILE A 335 -6.21 -32.34 -12.22
N ALA A 336 -4.91 -32.60 -12.08
CA ALA A 336 -4.30 -33.85 -12.51
C ALA A 336 -4.88 -35.08 -11.79
N LEU A 337 -5.01 -34.98 -10.46
CA LEU A 337 -5.56 -36.07 -9.66
C LEU A 337 -7.04 -36.32 -9.97
N ALA A 338 -7.87 -35.26 -10.06
CA ALA A 338 -9.28 -35.37 -10.37
C ALA A 338 -9.54 -35.97 -11.76
N THR A 339 -8.69 -35.66 -12.75
CA THR A 339 -8.84 -36.15 -14.12
C THR A 339 -8.24 -37.52 -14.38
N SER A 340 -7.37 -38.01 -13.48
CA SER A 340 -6.76 -39.35 -13.59
C SER A 340 -7.66 -40.49 -13.09
N ASP A 341 -8.63 -40.21 -12.23
CA ASP A 341 -9.53 -41.20 -11.69
C ASP A 341 -10.65 -41.55 -12.68
N LYS A 342 -10.64 -42.80 -13.15
CA LYS A 342 -11.65 -43.34 -14.10
C LYS A 342 -13.07 -43.35 -13.54
N LYS A 343 -13.26 -43.23 -12.21
CA LYS A 343 -14.59 -43.13 -11.58
C LYS A 343 -15.21 -41.77 -11.75
N VAL A 344 -14.40 -40.73 -11.91
CA VAL A 344 -14.88 -39.36 -12.13
C VAL A 344 -15.44 -39.23 -13.53
N LYS A 345 -16.77 -39.16 -13.63
CA LYS A 345 -17.48 -38.99 -14.91
C LYS A 345 -17.66 -37.51 -15.25
N THR A 346 -17.88 -36.69 -14.27
CA THR A 346 -18.11 -35.24 -14.42
C THR A 346 -17.38 -34.52 -13.28
N LEU A 347 -16.52 -33.56 -13.62
CA LEU A 347 -15.85 -32.74 -12.62
C LEU A 347 -16.83 -31.76 -11.95
N ASN A 348 -16.68 -31.52 -10.66
CA ASN A 348 -17.40 -30.43 -10.01
C ASN A 348 -17.06 -29.08 -10.63
N SER A 349 -17.90 -28.08 -10.41
CA SER A 349 -17.80 -26.76 -11.08
C SER A 349 -16.46 -26.06 -10.85
N SER A 350 -15.90 -26.13 -9.64
CA SER A 350 -14.63 -25.49 -9.30
C SER A 350 -13.47 -26.13 -10.04
N ILE A 351 -13.37 -27.47 -10.04
CA ILE A 351 -12.30 -28.20 -10.74
C ILE A 351 -12.45 -28.09 -12.26
N ALA A 352 -13.68 -28.15 -12.78
CA ALA A 352 -13.95 -27.95 -14.20
C ALA A 352 -13.51 -26.55 -14.67
N MET A 353 -13.80 -25.51 -13.90
CA MET A 353 -13.38 -24.16 -14.19
C MET A 353 -11.85 -23.98 -14.08
N LEU A 354 -11.22 -24.53 -13.03
CA LEU A 354 -9.75 -24.56 -12.91
C LEU A 354 -9.10 -25.23 -14.13
N LYS A 355 -9.64 -26.38 -14.54
CA LYS A 355 -9.15 -27.10 -15.72
C LYS A 355 -9.28 -26.23 -16.99
N LYS A 356 -10.43 -25.60 -17.21
CA LYS A 356 -10.66 -24.70 -18.35
C LYS A 356 -9.62 -23.57 -18.41
N ILE A 357 -9.39 -22.91 -17.27
CA ILE A 357 -8.41 -21.80 -17.15
C ILE A 357 -6.98 -22.32 -17.38
N ASN A 358 -6.63 -23.48 -16.78
CA ASN A 358 -5.32 -24.10 -16.96
C ASN A 358 -5.05 -24.51 -18.41
N ASP A 359 -6.01 -25.15 -19.06
CA ASP A 359 -5.89 -25.61 -20.46
C ASP A 359 -5.77 -24.42 -21.43
N ALA A 360 -6.36 -23.26 -21.08
CA ALA A 360 -6.17 -22.00 -21.79
C ALA A 360 -4.79 -21.36 -21.54
N GLY A 361 -3.98 -21.90 -20.60
CA GLY A 361 -2.68 -21.35 -20.21
C GLY A 361 -2.79 -20.06 -19.39
N LEU A 362 -3.91 -19.87 -18.67
CA LEU A 362 -4.24 -18.65 -17.94
C LEU A 362 -4.26 -18.83 -16.41
N LEU A 363 -3.84 -19.99 -15.90
CA LEU A 363 -3.95 -20.31 -14.47
C LEU A 363 -3.18 -19.31 -13.59
N GLU A 364 -1.93 -18.99 -13.93
CA GLU A 364 -1.14 -18.03 -13.17
C GLU A 364 -1.73 -16.61 -13.22
N ALA A 365 -2.30 -16.21 -14.35
CA ALA A 365 -2.98 -14.92 -14.47
C ALA A 365 -4.22 -14.86 -13.57
N TYR A 366 -5.00 -15.96 -13.52
CA TYR A 366 -6.12 -16.11 -12.59
C TYR A 366 -5.65 -15.98 -11.13
N ILE A 367 -4.63 -16.73 -10.74
CA ILE A 367 -4.10 -16.72 -9.37
C ILE A 367 -3.69 -15.29 -8.95
N LEU A 368 -2.90 -14.64 -9.80
CA LEU A 368 -2.37 -13.29 -9.51
C LEU A 368 -3.43 -12.21 -9.42
N ILE A 369 -4.52 -12.32 -10.18
CA ILE A 369 -5.52 -11.26 -10.28
C ILE A 369 -6.74 -11.56 -9.40
N ALA A 370 -7.16 -12.83 -9.29
CA ALA A 370 -8.40 -13.19 -8.62
C ALA A 370 -8.22 -13.65 -7.17
N ILE A 371 -7.02 -14.10 -6.78
CA ILE A 371 -6.74 -14.58 -5.42
C ILE A 371 -6.03 -13.47 -4.63
N PRO A 372 -6.70 -12.85 -3.63
CA PRO A 372 -6.13 -11.75 -2.84
C PRO A 372 -5.15 -12.28 -1.79
N ASP A 373 -3.90 -12.56 -2.19
CA ASP A 373 -2.83 -13.02 -1.31
C ASP A 373 -1.59 -12.10 -1.42
N GLN A 374 -1.14 -11.55 -0.28
CA GLN A 374 -0.01 -10.62 -0.24
C GLN A 374 1.32 -11.28 -0.60
N GLY A 375 1.48 -12.56 -0.29
CA GLY A 375 2.68 -13.32 -0.63
C GLY A 375 2.76 -13.55 -2.14
N ILE A 376 1.67 -14.02 -2.76
CA ILE A 376 1.55 -14.22 -4.21
C ILE A 376 1.73 -12.91 -4.98
N ALA A 377 1.20 -11.81 -4.45
CA ALA A 377 1.31 -10.49 -5.08
C ALA A 377 2.75 -10.02 -5.29
N LYS A 378 3.72 -10.50 -4.50
CA LYS A 378 5.15 -10.20 -4.68
C LYS A 378 5.70 -10.75 -6.00
N ASP A 379 5.11 -11.81 -6.56
CA ASP A 379 5.55 -12.43 -7.81
C ASP A 379 5.00 -11.69 -9.05
N TYR A 380 4.05 -10.75 -8.84
CA TYR A 380 3.33 -10.09 -9.94
C TYR A 380 4.25 -9.39 -10.94
N ARG A 381 5.19 -8.56 -10.45
CA ARG A 381 6.07 -7.77 -11.32
C ARG A 381 6.97 -8.63 -12.19
N ALA A 382 7.48 -9.74 -11.66
CA ALA A 382 8.28 -10.69 -12.43
C ALA A 382 7.43 -11.37 -13.51
N TYR A 383 6.20 -11.81 -13.14
CA TYR A 383 5.29 -12.44 -14.07
C TYR A 383 4.83 -11.48 -15.18
N LEU A 384 4.46 -10.25 -14.84
CA LEU A 384 4.04 -9.21 -15.78
C LEU A 384 5.07 -8.98 -16.88
N LYS A 385 6.36 -8.93 -16.50
CA LYS A 385 7.47 -8.68 -17.43
C LYS A 385 7.51 -9.68 -18.60
N GLU A 386 7.18 -10.93 -18.32
CA GLU A 386 7.31 -12.03 -19.28
C GLU A 386 5.96 -12.47 -19.87
N ASN A 387 4.86 -12.21 -19.17
CA ASN A 387 3.55 -12.77 -19.47
C ASN A 387 2.43 -11.72 -19.60
N ARG A 388 2.75 -10.48 -20.00
CA ARG A 388 1.75 -9.40 -20.15
C ARG A 388 0.58 -9.81 -21.02
N ASP A 389 0.82 -10.58 -22.09
CA ASP A 389 -0.24 -11.04 -22.98
C ASP A 389 -1.18 -12.04 -22.32
N LYS A 390 -0.69 -12.92 -21.45
CA LYS A 390 -1.54 -13.84 -20.68
C LYS A 390 -2.43 -13.10 -19.68
N LEU A 391 -1.90 -12.07 -19.01
CA LEU A 391 -2.71 -11.21 -18.14
C LEU A 391 -3.81 -10.49 -18.92
N ARG A 392 -3.47 -9.93 -20.08
CA ARG A 392 -4.46 -9.29 -20.98
C ARG A 392 -5.52 -10.28 -21.45
N ARG A 393 -5.11 -11.46 -21.91
CA ARG A 393 -6.02 -12.52 -22.33
C ARG A 393 -6.95 -12.94 -21.20
N TYR A 394 -6.44 -13.12 -19.99
CA TYR A 394 -7.27 -13.45 -18.85
C TYR A 394 -8.36 -12.40 -18.60
N VAL A 395 -8.01 -11.12 -18.65
CA VAL A 395 -9.01 -10.06 -18.49
C VAL A 395 -10.04 -10.09 -19.61
N VAL A 396 -9.59 -10.20 -20.87
CA VAL A 396 -10.48 -10.14 -22.04
C VAL A 396 -11.34 -11.41 -22.17
N GLU A 397 -10.75 -12.59 -22.03
CA GLU A 397 -11.42 -13.87 -22.30
C GLU A 397 -12.26 -14.36 -21.11
N VAL A 398 -11.91 -13.92 -19.87
CA VAL A 398 -12.56 -14.42 -18.66
C VAL A 398 -13.29 -13.30 -17.91
N VAL A 399 -12.57 -12.24 -17.50
CA VAL A 399 -13.16 -11.20 -16.62
C VAL A 399 -14.26 -10.42 -17.33
N LEU A 400 -14.05 -10.01 -18.59
CA LEU A 400 -15.05 -9.27 -19.38
C LEU A 400 -16.24 -10.15 -19.81
N ASN A 401 -16.13 -11.48 -19.72
CA ASN A 401 -17.20 -12.43 -19.99
C ASN A 401 -17.94 -12.88 -18.72
N GLY A 402 -17.82 -12.11 -17.63
CA GLY A 402 -18.54 -12.38 -16.37
C GLY A 402 -17.99 -13.58 -15.59
N GLY A 403 -16.73 -13.96 -15.82
CA GLY A 403 -16.07 -15.08 -15.12
C GLY A 403 -16.45 -16.48 -15.67
N ASN A 404 -16.94 -16.57 -16.88
CA ASN A 404 -17.39 -17.81 -17.54
C ASN A 404 -16.30 -18.46 -18.41
#